data_f56f7f3214a93d0fc3f661849663deed
#
_entry.id   f56f7f3214a93d0fc3f661849663deed
#
_cell.length_a   1.000
_cell.length_b   1.000
_cell.length_c   1.000
_cell.angle_alpha   90.00
_cell.angle_beta   90.00
_cell.angle_gamma   90.00
#
_symmetry.space_group_name_H-M   'P 1'
#
loop_
_entity.id
_entity.type
_entity.pdbx_description
1 polymer ?
#
loop_
_entity_poly.entity_id
_entity_poly.type
_entity_poly.pdbx_seq_one_letter_code
_entity_poly.pdbx_strand_id
1 'polypeptide(L)'
;MIVSLQRYIFVLVLSVFIGVFLSCTGSKKYFKAAEKLEKQGLVNEAAEFYLESLKRNIKNTDARIKLKEVGQKYLDFLSTQFFREFSTNQYEASIPTFEKIMDFKDRASALGVELSYPTAYKDDYQTAIDYYVEENYNKGLNIYKQKKYKEALPYFEKVKKYSPEYKKLQTYYITAHCEPIYQSIVIDIQNKNFQRALQNISQIYKVTDNYKDVKEIETLCQSALTKNVLVFQPDFSSRAFTFSNIDKELTTEFFNQLFNSNNVSSFLKLKQDNTFGKLNYDNIKNNPDLLRAIAKATNSNYFFVASISNKQIFSPKPQVSQFNAYQEIVKKVGETFFTEYVAVPYNNVKTQKSFSFSLSYQIIQAQNLQSIINQNIPVQINENKEYNEFLSKPTADIKKYYPYNPAVTPPFSQYNPKAWRDLFFVSKEMKSDQQLKDEALQQALNQVRQSFQTLIK
;
A
#
# COMPACT_ATOMS: atom_id res chain seq x y z
N MET A 1 -6.44 -10.39 42.33
CA MET A 1 -7.27 -9.76 41.25
C MET A 1 -7.71 -8.33 41.57
N ILE A 2 -7.98 -7.97 42.83
CA ILE A 2 -8.44 -6.60 43.23
C ILE A 2 -7.32 -5.55 43.15
N VAL A 3 -6.07 -5.88 43.48
CA VAL A 3 -4.93 -4.95 43.48
C VAL A 3 -4.49 -4.52 42.05
N SER A 4 -4.71 -5.35 41.03
CA SER A 4 -4.41 -5.02 39.64
C SER A 4 -5.43 -4.02 39.07
N LEU A 5 -6.70 -4.14 39.44
CA LEU A 5 -7.75 -3.26 38.99
C LEU A 5 -7.59 -1.82 39.51
N GLN A 6 -7.19 -1.67 40.76
CA GLN A 6 -6.89 -0.34 41.37
C GLN A 6 -5.70 0.36 40.68
N ARG A 7 -4.67 -0.37 40.26
CA ARG A 7 -3.55 0.21 39.48
C ARG A 7 -3.98 0.69 38.11
N TYR A 8 -4.84 -0.04 37.40
CA TYR A 8 -5.35 0.38 36.09
C TYR A 8 -6.27 1.61 36.19
N ILE A 9 -7.12 1.66 37.21
CA ILE A 9 -7.98 2.84 37.50
C ILE A 9 -7.12 4.05 37.83
N PHE A 10 -6.05 3.89 38.64
CA PHE A 10 -5.16 5.00 38.98
C PHE A 10 -4.36 5.52 37.80
N VAL A 11 -3.88 4.64 36.90
CA VAL A 11 -3.20 5.02 35.64
C VAL A 11 -4.17 5.70 34.67
N LEU A 12 -5.41 5.26 34.58
CA LEU A 12 -6.44 5.84 33.70
C LEU A 12 -6.89 7.20 34.24
N VAL A 13 -7.05 7.38 35.54
CA VAL A 13 -7.34 8.68 36.19
C VAL A 13 -6.16 9.64 36.04
N LEU A 14 -4.92 9.15 36.16
CA LEU A 14 -3.71 9.97 36.01
C LEU A 14 -3.52 10.42 34.56
N SER A 15 -3.83 9.55 33.57
CA SER A 15 -3.75 9.91 32.15
C SER A 15 -4.81 10.95 31.73
N VAL A 16 -6.02 10.86 32.29
CA VAL A 16 -7.08 11.89 32.10
C VAL A 16 -6.68 13.22 32.73
N PHE A 17 -6.05 13.18 33.94
CA PHE A 17 -5.59 14.40 34.64
C PHE A 17 -4.44 15.09 33.84
N ILE A 18 -3.49 14.36 33.30
CA ILE A 18 -2.39 14.90 32.48
C ILE A 18 -2.92 15.51 31.17
N GLY A 19 -3.92 14.89 30.53
CA GLY A 19 -4.58 15.44 29.32
C GLY A 19 -5.27 16.79 29.55
N VAL A 20 -5.85 17.02 30.74
CA VAL A 20 -6.53 18.28 31.08
C VAL A 20 -5.53 19.43 31.36
N PHE A 21 -4.36 19.14 31.91
CA PHE A 21 -3.33 20.18 32.18
C PHE A 21 -2.60 20.65 30.93
N LEU A 22 -2.39 19.78 29.92
CA LEU A 22 -1.77 20.17 28.63
C LEU A 22 -2.70 21.04 27.78
N SER A 23 -4.01 20.89 27.89
CA SER A 23 -4.99 21.69 27.18
C SER A 23 -5.07 23.14 27.67
N CYS A 24 -4.91 23.37 28.98
CA CYS A 24 -4.99 24.71 29.59
C CYS A 24 -3.81 25.62 29.23
N THR A 25 -2.61 25.09 29.06
CA THR A 25 -1.43 25.90 28.71
C THR A 25 -1.49 26.42 27.27
N GLY A 26 -2.05 25.64 26.36
CA GLY A 26 -2.27 26.03 24.96
C GLY A 26 -3.26 27.19 24.82
N SER A 27 -4.43 27.12 25.48
CA SER A 27 -5.46 28.16 25.43
C SER A 27 -4.95 29.52 25.87
N LYS A 28 -4.26 29.61 27.03
CA LYS A 28 -3.68 30.88 27.56
C LYS A 28 -2.64 31.49 26.60
N LYS A 29 -1.85 30.65 25.92
CA LYS A 29 -0.86 31.12 24.93
C LYS A 29 -1.55 31.81 23.74
N TYR A 30 -2.59 31.17 23.19
CA TYR A 30 -3.37 31.77 22.10
C TYR A 30 -4.12 33.03 22.51
N PHE A 31 -4.67 33.04 23.74
CA PHE A 31 -5.34 34.21 24.28
C PHE A 31 -4.40 35.43 24.33
N LYS A 32 -3.21 35.28 24.97
CA LYS A 32 -2.22 36.35 25.05
C LYS A 32 -1.72 36.83 23.67
N ALA A 33 -1.58 35.89 22.74
CA ALA A 33 -1.20 36.24 21.36
C ALA A 33 -2.31 37.06 20.68
N ALA A 34 -3.58 36.67 20.88
CA ALA A 34 -4.74 37.43 20.40
C ALA A 34 -4.80 38.88 20.96
N GLU A 35 -4.59 39.05 22.28
CA GLU A 35 -4.53 40.36 22.92
C GLU A 35 -3.43 41.26 22.32
N LYS A 36 -2.28 40.67 21.99
CA LYS A 36 -1.18 41.41 21.33
C LYS A 36 -1.57 41.84 19.94
N LEU A 37 -2.20 40.99 19.14
CA LEU A 37 -2.68 41.27 17.80
C LEU A 37 -3.77 42.35 17.83
N GLU A 38 -4.72 42.26 18.78
CA GLU A 38 -5.78 43.23 18.99
C GLU A 38 -5.20 44.63 19.28
N LYS A 39 -4.18 44.74 20.18
CA LYS A 39 -3.46 45.97 20.47
C LYS A 39 -2.73 46.57 19.27
N GLN A 40 -2.36 45.74 18.31
CA GLN A 40 -1.72 46.15 17.04
C GLN A 40 -2.74 46.51 15.96
N GLY A 41 -4.04 46.46 16.26
CA GLY A 41 -5.13 46.73 15.29
C GLY A 41 -5.36 45.58 14.29
N LEU A 42 -4.72 44.42 14.48
CA LEU A 42 -4.87 43.24 13.61
C LEU A 42 -6.10 42.44 14.06
N VAL A 43 -7.27 42.99 13.83
CA VAL A 43 -8.57 42.50 14.34
C VAL A 43 -8.88 41.08 13.79
N ASN A 44 -8.59 40.87 12.52
CA ASN A 44 -8.90 39.61 11.83
C ASN A 44 -8.10 38.43 12.46
N GLU A 45 -6.80 38.64 12.61
CA GLU A 45 -5.89 37.66 13.20
C GLU A 45 -6.20 37.46 14.69
N ALA A 46 -6.52 38.56 15.40
CA ALA A 46 -6.91 38.48 16.81
C ALA A 46 -8.17 37.63 17.00
N ALA A 47 -9.20 37.82 16.16
CA ALA A 47 -10.42 37.02 16.18
C ALA A 47 -10.16 35.51 16.01
N GLU A 48 -9.32 35.14 15.04
CA GLU A 48 -8.92 33.74 14.80
C GLU A 48 -8.16 33.16 16.01
N PHE A 49 -7.27 33.90 16.63
CA PHE A 49 -6.54 33.48 17.81
C PHE A 49 -7.41 33.36 19.06
N TYR A 50 -8.42 34.23 19.23
CA TYR A 50 -9.41 34.05 20.30
C TYR A 50 -10.28 32.84 20.09
N LEU A 51 -10.68 32.54 18.86
CA LEU A 51 -11.40 31.34 18.47
C LEU A 51 -10.57 30.09 18.76
N GLU A 52 -9.29 30.04 18.37
CA GLU A 52 -8.39 28.94 18.67
C GLU A 52 -8.14 28.79 20.19
N SER A 53 -8.06 29.87 20.94
CA SER A 53 -7.97 29.83 22.40
C SER A 53 -9.19 29.16 23.01
N LEU A 54 -10.41 29.52 22.59
CA LEU A 54 -11.65 28.95 23.09
C LEU A 54 -11.81 27.47 22.66
N LYS A 55 -11.40 27.13 21.43
CA LYS A 55 -11.38 25.75 20.92
C LYS A 55 -10.52 24.84 21.79
N ARG A 56 -9.37 25.32 22.27
CA ARG A 56 -8.48 24.56 23.16
C ARG A 56 -9.00 24.43 24.58
N ASN A 57 -9.78 25.41 25.06
CA ASN A 57 -10.44 25.36 26.34
C ASN A 57 -11.78 26.09 26.30
N ILE A 58 -12.84 25.33 26.08
CA ILE A 58 -14.22 25.85 25.96
C ILE A 58 -14.71 26.55 27.24
N LYS A 59 -14.06 26.31 28.38
CA LYS A 59 -14.36 26.97 29.68
C LYS A 59 -13.61 28.29 29.85
N ASN A 60 -12.82 28.75 28.88
CA ASN A 60 -12.13 30.02 28.95
C ASN A 60 -13.14 31.15 28.69
N THR A 61 -13.68 31.73 29.77
CA THR A 61 -14.68 32.78 29.74
C THR A 61 -14.15 34.06 29.11
N ASP A 62 -12.87 34.42 29.35
CA ASP A 62 -12.26 35.62 28.78
C ASP A 62 -12.13 35.51 27.27
N ALA A 63 -11.70 34.33 26.78
CA ALA A 63 -11.62 34.06 25.35
C ALA A 63 -13.03 34.11 24.70
N ARG A 64 -14.06 33.63 25.38
CA ARG A 64 -15.45 33.70 24.93
C ARG A 64 -15.94 35.10 24.80
N ILE A 65 -15.71 35.94 25.80
CA ILE A 65 -16.09 37.37 25.79
C ILE A 65 -15.35 38.10 24.67
N LYS A 66 -14.05 37.93 24.59
CA LYS A 66 -13.23 38.54 23.56
C LYS A 66 -13.58 38.05 22.14
N LEU A 67 -13.86 36.76 21.96
CA LEU A 67 -14.33 36.26 20.66
C LEU A 67 -15.67 36.87 20.26
N LYS A 68 -16.59 37.08 21.23
CA LYS A 68 -17.87 37.77 20.95
C LYS A 68 -17.64 39.21 20.47
N GLU A 69 -16.74 39.96 21.12
CA GLU A 69 -16.45 41.34 20.78
C GLU A 69 -15.63 41.48 19.49
N VAL A 70 -14.44 40.89 19.48
CA VAL A 70 -13.46 40.99 18.38
C VAL A 70 -13.89 40.20 17.16
N GLY A 71 -14.50 39.02 17.39
CA GLY A 71 -15.09 38.24 16.33
C GLY A 71 -16.24 38.93 15.62
N GLN A 72 -17.09 39.70 16.36
CA GLN A 72 -18.12 40.51 15.74
C GLN A 72 -17.51 41.60 14.85
N LYS A 73 -16.49 42.33 15.34
CA LYS A 73 -15.78 43.35 14.54
C LYS A 73 -15.19 42.76 13.25
N TYR A 74 -14.64 41.55 13.34
CA TYR A 74 -14.13 40.84 12.15
C TYR A 74 -15.27 40.47 11.18
N LEU A 75 -16.38 39.97 11.70
CA LEU A 75 -17.55 39.65 10.90
C LEU A 75 -18.14 40.89 10.23
N ASP A 76 -18.20 42.03 10.94
CA ASP A 76 -18.65 43.31 10.41
C ASP A 76 -17.73 43.85 9.30
N PHE A 77 -16.41 43.65 9.46
CA PHE A 77 -15.45 43.98 8.41
C PHE A 77 -15.69 43.12 7.15
N LEU A 78 -15.82 41.79 7.30
CA LEU A 78 -16.13 40.93 6.16
C LEU A 78 -17.48 41.25 5.53
N SER A 79 -18.49 41.62 6.33
CA SER A 79 -19.81 42.01 5.88
C SER A 79 -19.75 43.30 5.05
N THR A 80 -18.96 44.28 5.48
CA THR A 80 -18.73 45.52 4.74
C THR A 80 -18.00 45.27 3.43
N GLN A 81 -17.01 44.38 3.47
CA GLN A 81 -16.27 43.96 2.26
C GLN A 81 -17.21 43.27 1.27
N PHE A 82 -18.00 42.28 1.71
CA PHE A 82 -18.99 41.59 0.89
C PHE A 82 -19.97 42.56 0.23
N PHE A 83 -20.56 43.46 1.02
CA PHE A 83 -21.51 44.43 0.50
C PHE A 83 -20.89 45.31 -0.58
N ARG A 84 -19.66 45.80 -0.38
CA ARG A 84 -18.95 46.60 -1.37
C ARG A 84 -18.70 45.81 -2.66
N GLU A 85 -18.19 44.59 -2.55
CA GLU A 85 -17.91 43.70 -3.68
C GLU A 85 -19.19 43.38 -4.44
N PHE A 86 -20.26 43.01 -3.75
CA PHE A 86 -21.55 42.70 -4.33
C PHE A 86 -22.15 43.91 -5.04
N SER A 87 -22.24 45.08 -4.37
CA SER A 87 -22.86 46.30 -4.92
C SER A 87 -22.09 46.87 -6.11
N THR A 88 -20.83 46.51 -6.28
CA THR A 88 -20.02 46.86 -7.46
C THR A 88 -19.96 45.78 -8.51
N ASN A 89 -20.83 44.77 -8.44
CA ASN A 89 -20.93 43.62 -9.33
C ASN A 89 -19.62 42.78 -9.41
N GLN A 90 -18.78 42.82 -8.38
CA GLN A 90 -17.57 41.99 -8.28
C GLN A 90 -17.93 40.61 -7.69
N TYR A 91 -18.81 39.88 -8.38
CA TYR A 91 -19.37 38.63 -7.88
C TYR A 91 -18.32 37.54 -7.63
N GLU A 92 -17.28 37.46 -8.47
CA GLU A 92 -16.18 36.50 -8.25
C GLU A 92 -15.42 36.73 -6.94
N ALA A 93 -15.37 37.98 -6.46
CA ALA A 93 -14.74 38.34 -5.19
C ALA A 93 -15.72 38.23 -4.02
N SER A 94 -17.00 38.62 -4.20
CA SER A 94 -18.00 38.60 -3.14
C SER A 94 -18.33 37.19 -2.63
N ILE A 95 -18.38 36.19 -3.50
CA ILE A 95 -18.71 34.83 -3.15
C ILE A 95 -17.76 34.28 -2.05
N PRO A 96 -16.43 34.24 -2.24
CA PRO A 96 -15.52 33.71 -1.19
C PRO A 96 -15.51 34.61 0.06
N THR A 97 -15.85 35.88 -0.04
CA THR A 97 -15.99 36.77 1.13
C THR A 97 -17.17 36.33 1.97
N PHE A 98 -18.32 36.03 1.37
CA PHE A 98 -19.48 35.51 2.10
C PHE A 98 -19.21 34.11 2.68
N GLU A 99 -18.55 33.25 1.95
CA GLU A 99 -18.14 31.93 2.45
C GLU A 99 -17.28 32.06 3.72
N LYS A 100 -16.37 33.04 3.81
CA LYS A 100 -15.59 33.36 5.01
C LYS A 100 -16.48 33.86 6.17
N ILE A 101 -17.50 34.65 5.90
CA ILE A 101 -18.48 35.07 6.92
C ILE A 101 -19.13 33.85 7.54
N MET A 102 -19.62 32.92 6.70
CA MET A 102 -20.32 31.73 7.14
C MET A 102 -19.39 30.81 7.91
N ASP A 103 -18.20 30.53 7.37
CA ASP A 103 -17.21 29.65 8.02
C ASP A 103 -16.84 30.16 9.41
N PHE A 104 -16.50 31.47 9.53
CA PHE A 104 -16.11 32.04 10.83
C PHE A 104 -17.26 32.06 11.83
N LYS A 105 -18.46 32.41 11.38
CA LYS A 105 -19.68 32.39 12.22
C LYS A 105 -19.95 30.97 12.73
N ASP A 106 -19.91 29.95 11.84
CA ASP A 106 -20.23 28.57 12.20
C ASP A 106 -19.19 27.98 13.16
N ARG A 107 -17.90 28.29 12.97
CA ARG A 107 -16.84 27.92 13.92
C ARG A 107 -17.01 28.59 15.30
N ALA A 108 -17.44 29.83 15.34
CA ALA A 108 -17.73 30.54 16.59
C ALA A 108 -18.98 29.95 17.29
N SER A 109 -20.06 29.72 16.54
CA SER A 109 -21.30 29.08 17.04
C SER A 109 -21.07 27.71 17.62
N ALA A 110 -20.23 26.89 16.99
CA ALA A 110 -19.83 25.57 17.50
C ALA A 110 -19.14 25.62 18.88
N LEU A 111 -18.59 26.79 19.26
CA LEU A 111 -17.99 27.05 20.57
C LEU A 111 -18.95 27.81 21.51
N GLY A 112 -20.22 27.98 21.12
CA GLY A 112 -21.26 28.66 21.87
C GLY A 112 -21.08 30.18 21.87
N VAL A 113 -20.54 30.78 20.81
CA VAL A 113 -20.42 32.20 20.59
C VAL A 113 -21.25 32.59 19.36
N GLU A 114 -22.41 33.21 19.59
CA GLU A 114 -23.28 33.65 18.52
C GLU A 114 -22.82 35.01 17.98
N LEU A 115 -22.54 35.04 16.66
CA LEU A 115 -22.20 36.24 15.90
C LEU A 115 -23.30 36.51 14.88
N SER A 116 -23.50 37.78 14.52
CA SER A 116 -24.58 38.21 13.63
C SER A 116 -24.05 38.92 12.39
N TYR A 117 -24.73 38.72 11.28
CA TYR A 117 -24.54 39.46 10.04
C TYR A 117 -25.91 39.75 9.41
N PRO A 118 -26.03 40.73 8.49
CA PRO A 118 -27.29 41.05 7.84
C PRO A 118 -27.88 39.85 7.10
N THR A 119 -29.09 39.43 7.47
CA THR A 119 -29.74 38.23 6.90
C THR A 119 -29.98 38.33 5.38
N ALA A 120 -30.19 39.55 4.84
CA ALA A 120 -30.35 39.80 3.41
C ALA A 120 -29.12 39.33 2.58
N TYR A 121 -27.94 39.25 3.20
CA TYR A 121 -26.72 38.85 2.49
C TYR A 121 -26.75 37.37 1.99
N LYS A 122 -27.66 36.57 2.50
CA LYS A 122 -27.88 35.21 1.93
C LYS A 122 -28.50 35.29 0.54
N ASP A 123 -29.45 36.19 0.35
CA ASP A 123 -30.11 36.38 -0.95
C ASP A 123 -29.15 37.06 -1.93
N ASP A 124 -28.39 38.05 -1.45
CA ASP A 124 -27.33 38.71 -2.22
C ASP A 124 -26.25 37.72 -2.65
N TYR A 125 -25.86 36.79 -1.76
CA TYR A 125 -24.90 35.72 -2.07
C TYR A 125 -25.45 34.75 -3.13
N GLN A 126 -26.71 34.33 -3.01
CA GLN A 126 -27.34 33.50 -4.04
C GLN A 126 -27.38 34.24 -5.39
N THR A 127 -27.74 35.50 -5.38
CA THR A 127 -27.74 36.37 -6.57
C THR A 127 -26.34 36.44 -7.20
N ALA A 128 -25.30 36.62 -6.38
CA ALA A 128 -23.92 36.65 -6.84
C ALA A 128 -23.51 35.31 -7.48
N ILE A 129 -23.90 34.17 -6.88
CA ILE A 129 -23.70 32.84 -7.47
C ILE A 129 -24.39 32.73 -8.83
N ASP A 130 -25.65 33.14 -8.93
CA ASP A 130 -26.43 33.00 -10.17
C ASP A 130 -25.77 33.80 -11.32
N TYR A 131 -25.36 35.01 -11.10
CA TYR A 131 -24.61 35.83 -12.07
C TYR A 131 -23.23 35.21 -12.41
N TYR A 132 -22.50 34.78 -11.40
CA TYR A 132 -21.18 34.14 -11.59
C TYR A 132 -21.27 32.89 -12.42
N VAL A 133 -22.25 32.02 -12.12
CA VAL A 133 -22.53 30.78 -12.82
C VAL A 133 -22.91 31.06 -14.28
N GLU A 134 -23.84 32.01 -14.51
CA GLU A 134 -24.28 32.36 -15.87
C GLU A 134 -23.13 32.93 -16.71
N GLU A 135 -22.36 33.84 -16.14
CA GLU A 135 -21.23 34.49 -16.81
C GLU A 135 -20.18 33.45 -17.23
N ASN A 136 -19.76 32.60 -16.28
CA ASN A 136 -18.76 31.57 -16.54
C ASN A 136 -19.29 30.50 -17.53
N TYR A 137 -20.56 30.09 -17.42
CA TYR A 137 -21.16 29.19 -18.39
C TYR A 137 -21.12 29.76 -19.80
N ASN A 138 -21.50 31.03 -19.99
CA ASN A 138 -21.51 31.68 -21.31
C ASN A 138 -20.10 31.87 -21.87
N LYS A 139 -19.11 32.24 -21.03
CA LYS A 139 -17.68 32.30 -21.42
C LYS A 139 -17.18 30.91 -21.86
N GLY A 140 -17.41 29.91 -21.04
CA GLY A 140 -17.01 28.51 -21.36
C GLY A 140 -17.66 28.01 -22.63
N LEU A 141 -18.96 28.24 -22.82
CA LEU A 141 -19.70 27.82 -24.02
C LEU A 141 -19.19 28.52 -25.30
N ASN A 142 -18.82 29.78 -25.23
CA ASN A 142 -18.29 30.54 -26.36
C ASN A 142 -16.93 29.96 -26.82
N ILE A 143 -16.05 29.67 -25.86
CA ILE A 143 -14.75 29.03 -26.12
C ILE A 143 -14.93 27.58 -26.62
N TYR A 144 -15.86 26.83 -26.01
CA TYR A 144 -16.22 25.45 -26.41
C TYR A 144 -16.68 25.38 -27.89
N LYS A 145 -17.53 26.32 -28.33
CA LYS A 145 -17.98 26.40 -29.72
C LYS A 145 -16.83 26.61 -30.71
N GLN A 146 -15.71 27.17 -30.27
CA GLN A 146 -14.48 27.30 -31.06
C GLN A 146 -13.63 26.01 -31.04
N LYS A 147 -14.11 24.92 -30.40
CA LYS A 147 -13.40 23.65 -30.19
C LYS A 147 -12.14 23.76 -29.32
N LYS A 148 -11.99 24.85 -28.58
CA LYS A 148 -10.91 25.10 -27.62
C LYS A 148 -11.25 24.47 -26.26
N TYR A 149 -11.38 23.13 -26.26
CA TYR A 149 -11.93 22.37 -25.13
C TYR A 149 -11.13 22.57 -23.84
N LYS A 150 -9.80 22.53 -23.91
CA LYS A 150 -8.93 22.73 -22.74
C LYS A 150 -9.09 24.12 -22.11
N GLU A 151 -9.31 25.14 -22.93
CA GLU A 151 -9.51 26.52 -22.47
C GLU A 151 -10.92 26.73 -21.90
N ALA A 152 -11.92 26.00 -22.40
CA ALA A 152 -13.29 26.06 -21.91
C ALA A 152 -13.47 25.37 -20.54
N LEU A 153 -12.71 24.32 -20.26
CA LEU A 153 -12.85 23.46 -19.10
C LEU A 153 -12.82 24.22 -17.75
N PRO A 154 -11.87 25.12 -17.46
CA PRO A 154 -11.84 25.86 -16.20
C PRO A 154 -13.11 26.69 -15.92
N TYR A 155 -13.77 27.19 -16.96
CA TYR A 155 -15.04 27.91 -16.82
C TYR A 155 -16.17 26.97 -16.44
N PHE A 156 -16.24 25.80 -17.04
CA PHE A 156 -17.23 24.78 -16.64
C PHE A 156 -16.97 24.21 -15.24
N GLU A 157 -15.73 24.11 -14.80
CA GLU A 157 -15.39 23.73 -13.43
C GLU A 157 -15.89 24.77 -12.42
N LYS A 158 -15.76 26.07 -12.72
CA LYS A 158 -16.31 27.16 -11.91
C LYS A 158 -17.83 27.04 -11.77
N VAL A 159 -18.53 26.76 -12.88
CA VAL A 159 -19.98 26.54 -12.87
C VAL A 159 -20.35 25.30 -12.06
N LYS A 160 -19.65 24.18 -12.27
CA LYS A 160 -19.90 22.90 -11.60
C LYS A 160 -19.77 22.99 -10.08
N LYS A 161 -18.85 23.83 -9.59
CA LYS A 161 -18.66 24.04 -8.15
C LYS A 161 -19.92 24.53 -7.44
N TYR A 162 -20.67 25.42 -8.06
CA TYR A 162 -21.83 26.08 -7.44
C TYR A 162 -23.18 25.59 -7.97
N SER A 163 -23.21 25.11 -9.22
CA SER A 163 -24.45 24.64 -9.85
C SER A 163 -24.15 23.48 -10.82
N PRO A 164 -23.94 22.24 -10.31
CA PRO A 164 -23.56 21.09 -11.14
C PRO A 164 -24.61 20.70 -12.19
N GLU A 165 -25.90 21.00 -11.93
CA GLU A 165 -27.02 20.70 -12.83
C GLU A 165 -27.42 21.87 -13.75
N TYR A 166 -26.56 22.91 -13.84
CA TYR A 166 -26.90 24.09 -14.62
C TYR A 166 -27.00 23.81 -16.10
N LYS A 167 -28.21 24.04 -16.69
CA LYS A 167 -28.48 23.86 -18.14
C LYS A 167 -27.91 22.51 -18.67
N LYS A 168 -27.09 22.58 -19.72
CA LYS A 168 -26.38 21.44 -20.34
C LYS A 168 -24.94 21.31 -19.88
N LEU A 169 -24.60 21.83 -18.71
CA LEU A 169 -23.22 21.86 -18.20
C LEU A 169 -22.54 20.50 -18.27
N GLN A 170 -23.21 19.45 -17.79
CA GLN A 170 -22.63 18.10 -17.72
C GLN A 170 -22.16 17.61 -19.10
N THR A 171 -22.95 17.83 -20.15
CA THR A 171 -22.59 17.46 -21.52
C THR A 171 -21.36 18.20 -22.02
N TYR A 172 -21.31 19.51 -21.81
CA TYR A 172 -20.18 20.34 -22.26
C TYR A 172 -18.93 20.07 -21.42
N TYR A 173 -19.07 19.86 -20.12
CA TYR A 173 -17.98 19.51 -19.21
C TYR A 173 -17.33 18.19 -19.62
N ILE A 174 -18.13 17.13 -19.81
CA ILE A 174 -17.62 15.83 -20.26
C ILE A 174 -16.86 15.97 -21.58
N THR A 175 -17.46 16.64 -22.57
CA THR A 175 -16.82 16.81 -23.87
C THR A 175 -15.54 17.64 -23.77
N ALA A 176 -15.56 18.75 -23.02
CA ALA A 176 -14.39 19.61 -22.88
C ALA A 176 -13.23 18.89 -22.18
N HIS A 177 -13.54 17.98 -21.24
CA HIS A 177 -12.53 17.19 -20.55
C HIS A 177 -12.03 16.03 -21.41
N CYS A 178 -12.95 15.27 -22.01
CA CYS A 178 -12.62 13.99 -22.64
C CYS A 178 -12.11 14.15 -24.08
N GLU A 179 -12.56 15.16 -24.85
CA GLU A 179 -12.21 15.28 -26.27
C GLU A 179 -10.70 15.44 -26.52
N PRO A 180 -9.96 16.28 -25.78
CA PRO A 180 -8.51 16.38 -25.98
C PRO A 180 -7.76 15.07 -25.66
N ILE A 181 -8.26 14.30 -24.68
CA ILE A 181 -7.69 13.00 -24.31
C ILE A 181 -8.01 11.98 -25.41
N TYR A 182 -9.25 11.98 -25.88
CA TYR A 182 -9.68 11.09 -26.97
C TYR A 182 -8.86 11.30 -28.26
N GLN A 183 -8.59 12.55 -28.64
CA GLN A 183 -7.73 12.84 -29.78
C GLN A 183 -6.31 12.31 -29.57
N SER A 184 -5.78 12.38 -28.37
CA SER A 184 -4.48 11.77 -28.03
C SER A 184 -4.53 10.25 -28.15
N ILE A 185 -5.63 9.61 -27.75
CA ILE A 185 -5.84 8.16 -27.89
C ILE A 185 -5.80 7.76 -29.37
N VAL A 186 -6.50 8.51 -30.24
CA VAL A 186 -6.52 8.23 -31.69
C VAL A 186 -5.11 8.30 -32.29
N ILE A 187 -4.32 9.30 -31.89
CA ILE A 187 -2.91 9.43 -32.33
C ILE A 187 -2.08 8.26 -31.81
N ASP A 188 -2.26 7.87 -30.55
CA ASP A 188 -1.53 6.75 -29.94
C ASP A 188 -1.85 5.43 -30.66
N ILE A 189 -3.11 5.20 -31.07
CA ILE A 189 -3.50 4.03 -31.86
C ILE A 189 -2.84 4.02 -33.23
N GLN A 190 -2.83 5.15 -33.95
CA GLN A 190 -2.17 5.28 -35.23
C GLN A 190 -0.68 4.97 -35.17
N ASN A 191 -0.04 5.37 -34.06
CA ASN A 191 1.38 5.12 -33.79
C ASN A 191 1.64 3.76 -33.10
N LYS A 192 0.63 2.92 -32.91
CA LYS A 192 0.70 1.61 -32.21
C LYS A 192 1.18 1.72 -30.77
N ASN A 193 1.00 2.86 -30.13
CA ASN A 193 1.33 3.12 -28.73
C ASN A 193 0.20 2.66 -27.79
N PHE A 194 -0.18 1.37 -27.87
CA PHE A 194 -1.36 0.83 -27.21
C PHE A 194 -1.34 0.98 -25.68
N GLN A 195 -0.18 0.90 -25.02
CA GLN A 195 -0.06 1.12 -23.59
C GLN A 195 -0.43 2.55 -23.19
N ARG A 196 0.05 3.54 -23.95
CA ARG A 196 -0.26 4.94 -23.71
C ARG A 196 -1.73 5.24 -23.99
N ALA A 197 -2.29 4.62 -25.04
CA ALA A 197 -3.72 4.71 -25.31
C ALA A 197 -4.54 4.21 -24.11
N LEU A 198 -4.20 3.06 -23.49
CA LEU A 198 -4.88 2.55 -22.31
C LEU A 198 -4.74 3.48 -21.09
N GLN A 199 -3.58 4.12 -20.90
CA GLN A 199 -3.39 5.11 -19.86
C GLN A 199 -4.31 6.33 -20.06
N ASN A 200 -4.44 6.81 -21.30
CA ASN A 200 -5.34 7.90 -21.65
C ASN A 200 -6.82 7.50 -21.49
N ILE A 201 -7.18 6.28 -21.88
CA ILE A 201 -8.54 5.73 -21.66
C ILE A 201 -8.89 5.74 -20.16
N SER A 202 -7.97 5.33 -19.28
CA SER A 202 -8.21 5.35 -17.84
C SER A 202 -8.48 6.76 -17.28
N GLN A 203 -8.01 7.82 -17.93
CA GLN A 203 -8.33 9.20 -17.56
C GLN A 203 -9.76 9.58 -17.97
N ILE A 204 -10.23 9.11 -19.13
CA ILE A 204 -11.62 9.32 -19.56
C ILE A 204 -12.58 8.65 -18.57
N TYR A 205 -12.29 7.44 -18.13
CA TYR A 205 -13.14 6.68 -17.18
C TYR A 205 -13.25 7.32 -15.78
N LYS A 206 -12.33 8.22 -15.41
CA LYS A 206 -12.49 9.03 -14.19
C LYS A 206 -13.60 10.08 -14.31
N VAL A 207 -14.03 10.40 -15.51
CA VAL A 207 -15.03 11.44 -15.80
C VAL A 207 -16.36 10.84 -16.24
N THR A 208 -16.31 9.80 -17.08
CA THR A 208 -17.50 9.11 -17.61
C THR A 208 -17.15 7.70 -18.09
N ASP A 209 -18.06 6.77 -17.85
CA ASP A 209 -17.91 5.37 -18.30
C ASP A 209 -18.26 5.18 -19.78
N ASN A 210 -18.83 6.19 -20.41
CA ASN A 210 -19.29 6.09 -21.80
C ASN A 210 -18.92 7.34 -22.58
N TYR A 211 -17.87 7.24 -23.39
CA TYR A 211 -17.42 8.32 -24.27
C TYR A 211 -17.01 7.77 -25.63
N LYS A 212 -17.81 8.08 -26.68
CA LYS A 212 -17.59 7.60 -28.04
C LYS A 212 -17.33 6.08 -28.08
N ASP A 213 -16.33 5.66 -28.87
CA ASP A 213 -15.90 4.27 -29.07
C ASP A 213 -14.70 3.88 -28.18
N VAL A 214 -14.54 4.54 -27.03
CA VAL A 214 -13.39 4.30 -26.12
C VAL A 214 -13.33 2.86 -25.66
N LYS A 215 -14.47 2.19 -25.45
CA LYS A 215 -14.55 0.81 -25.00
C LYS A 215 -14.08 -0.18 -26.08
N GLU A 216 -14.43 0.08 -27.32
CA GLU A 216 -13.96 -0.68 -28.47
C GLU A 216 -12.45 -0.51 -28.67
N ILE A 217 -11.96 0.72 -28.54
CA ILE A 217 -10.52 1.03 -28.60
C ILE A 217 -9.77 0.35 -27.46
N GLU A 218 -10.32 0.33 -26.23
CA GLU A 218 -9.73 -0.40 -25.11
C GLU A 218 -9.55 -1.88 -25.43
N THR A 219 -10.60 -2.51 -25.96
CA THR A 219 -10.57 -3.93 -26.38
C THR A 219 -9.52 -4.18 -27.45
N LEU A 220 -9.40 -3.28 -28.42
CA LEU A 220 -8.36 -3.34 -29.45
C LEU A 220 -6.96 -3.25 -28.84
N CYS A 221 -6.72 -2.30 -27.94
CA CYS A 221 -5.43 -2.13 -27.27
C CYS A 221 -5.06 -3.35 -26.43
N GLN A 222 -6.01 -3.87 -25.64
CA GLN A 222 -5.82 -5.06 -24.83
C GLN A 222 -5.48 -6.28 -25.70
N SER A 223 -6.18 -6.43 -26.82
CA SER A 223 -5.93 -7.52 -27.77
C SER A 223 -4.56 -7.42 -28.43
N ALA A 224 -4.15 -6.22 -28.83
CA ALA A 224 -2.85 -5.96 -29.45
C ALA A 224 -1.67 -6.19 -28.48
N LEU A 225 -1.85 -5.84 -27.22
CA LEU A 225 -0.84 -6.03 -26.17
C LEU A 225 -0.80 -7.45 -25.63
N THR A 226 -1.90 -8.20 -25.73
CA THR A 226 -1.98 -9.54 -25.17
C THR A 226 -1.05 -10.50 -25.93
N LYS A 227 -0.16 -11.15 -25.19
CA LYS A 227 0.71 -12.22 -25.68
C LYS A 227 0.18 -13.57 -25.21
N ASN A 228 0.02 -14.50 -26.15
CA ASN A 228 -0.38 -15.86 -25.88
C ASN A 228 0.86 -16.74 -25.80
N VAL A 229 1.02 -17.47 -24.71
CA VAL A 229 2.12 -18.44 -24.50
C VAL A 229 1.52 -19.83 -24.45
N LEU A 230 1.85 -20.67 -25.40
CA LEU A 230 1.52 -22.10 -25.35
C LEU A 230 2.53 -22.82 -24.45
N VAL A 231 2.02 -23.48 -23.45
CA VAL A 231 2.83 -24.23 -22.48
C VAL A 231 2.85 -25.68 -22.88
N PHE A 232 4.03 -26.18 -23.23
CA PHE A 232 4.27 -27.60 -23.46
C PHE A 232 4.62 -28.28 -22.14
N GLN A 233 3.80 -29.23 -21.73
CA GLN A 233 4.11 -30.08 -20.58
C GLN A 233 4.91 -31.30 -21.05
N PRO A 234 5.94 -31.76 -20.30
CA PRO A 234 6.64 -33.00 -20.62
C PRO A 234 5.69 -34.20 -20.61
N ASP A 235 5.76 -35.01 -21.65
CA ASP A 235 5.03 -36.28 -21.68
C ASP A 235 5.87 -37.38 -21.01
N PHE A 236 5.62 -37.62 -19.75
CA PHE A 236 6.32 -38.60 -18.95
C PHE A 236 5.99 -40.08 -19.28
N SER A 237 5.06 -40.32 -20.24
CA SER A 237 4.80 -41.67 -20.76
C SER A 237 5.83 -42.15 -21.77
N SER A 238 6.58 -41.20 -22.36
CA SER A 238 7.63 -41.47 -23.34
C SER A 238 8.84 -42.16 -22.70
N ARG A 239 9.36 -43.20 -23.38
CA ARG A 239 10.61 -43.94 -22.96
C ARG A 239 11.82 -43.00 -22.84
N ALA A 240 11.85 -41.87 -23.52
CA ALA A 240 12.91 -40.87 -23.43
C ALA A 240 13.13 -40.31 -22.03
N PHE A 241 12.09 -40.33 -21.20
CA PHE A 241 12.18 -39.84 -19.81
C PHE A 241 12.64 -40.92 -18.80
N THR A 242 12.69 -42.15 -19.17
CA THR A 242 13.10 -43.23 -18.26
C THR A 242 14.57 -43.12 -17.81
N PHE A 243 15.38 -42.37 -18.53
CA PHE A 243 16.81 -42.13 -18.26
C PHE A 243 17.15 -40.68 -17.95
N SER A 244 16.15 -39.81 -17.78
CA SER A 244 16.37 -38.43 -17.45
C SER A 244 16.35 -38.18 -15.93
N ASN A 245 17.19 -37.28 -15.44
CA ASN A 245 17.17 -36.83 -14.03
C ASN A 245 15.98 -35.93 -13.70
N ILE A 246 14.94 -35.92 -14.54
CA ILE A 246 13.75 -35.08 -14.40
C ILE A 246 12.85 -35.69 -13.32
N ASP A 247 12.50 -34.88 -12.32
CA ASP A 247 11.51 -35.21 -11.31
C ASP A 247 10.09 -34.97 -11.87
N LYS A 248 9.38 -36.04 -12.19
CA LYS A 248 8.05 -36.03 -12.78
C LYS A 248 7.02 -35.36 -11.88
N GLU A 249 7.02 -35.71 -10.59
CA GLU A 249 6.04 -35.22 -9.62
C GLU A 249 6.20 -33.71 -9.44
N LEU A 250 7.42 -33.27 -9.17
CA LEU A 250 7.72 -31.86 -8.94
C LEU A 250 7.50 -31.00 -10.18
N THR A 251 7.84 -31.52 -11.37
CA THR A 251 7.56 -30.84 -12.65
C THR A 251 6.07 -30.71 -12.89
N THR A 252 5.28 -31.74 -12.64
CA THR A 252 3.81 -31.69 -12.78
C THR A 252 3.22 -30.68 -11.80
N GLU A 253 3.66 -30.69 -10.56
CA GLU A 253 3.20 -29.75 -9.54
C GLU A 253 3.55 -28.30 -9.91
N PHE A 254 4.74 -28.03 -10.43
CA PHE A 254 5.15 -26.73 -10.94
C PHE A 254 4.18 -26.23 -12.03
N PHE A 255 3.84 -27.04 -13.02
CA PHE A 255 2.90 -26.63 -14.07
C PHE A 255 1.49 -26.40 -13.52
N ASN A 256 1.00 -27.24 -12.60
CA ASN A 256 -0.29 -27.04 -11.96
C ASN A 256 -0.34 -25.68 -11.21
N GLN A 257 0.71 -25.36 -10.47
CA GLN A 257 0.81 -24.07 -9.78
C GLN A 257 0.98 -22.90 -10.75
N LEU A 258 1.68 -23.08 -11.86
CA LEU A 258 1.83 -22.06 -12.90
C LEU A 258 0.47 -21.67 -13.52
N PHE A 259 -0.37 -22.66 -13.82
CA PHE A 259 -1.70 -22.43 -14.39
C PHE A 259 -2.72 -21.90 -13.37
N ASN A 260 -2.67 -22.36 -12.13
CA ASN A 260 -3.57 -21.92 -11.07
C ASN A 260 -3.27 -20.49 -10.60
N SER A 261 -2.08 -19.97 -10.89
CA SER A 261 -1.72 -18.61 -10.55
C SER A 261 -2.25 -17.63 -11.60
N ASN A 262 -3.43 -17.08 -11.39
CA ASN A 262 -4.12 -16.12 -12.28
C ASN A 262 -3.36 -14.80 -12.57
N ASN A 263 -2.10 -14.64 -12.14
CA ASN A 263 -1.43 -13.33 -12.06
C ASN A 263 -0.03 -13.31 -12.70
N VAL A 264 0.10 -13.72 -13.96
CA VAL A 264 1.37 -13.43 -14.66
C VAL A 264 1.35 -11.99 -15.18
N SER A 265 0.30 -11.58 -15.84
CA SER A 265 -0.01 -10.19 -16.29
C SER A 265 -1.38 -10.17 -16.98
N SER A 266 -2.06 -9.02 -16.96
CA SER A 266 -3.30 -8.81 -17.75
C SER A 266 -3.08 -8.97 -19.26
N PHE A 267 -1.84 -8.80 -19.73
CA PHE A 267 -1.46 -8.88 -21.13
C PHE A 267 -0.72 -10.17 -21.51
N LEU A 268 -0.72 -11.19 -20.65
CA LEU A 268 -0.11 -12.47 -20.95
C LEU A 268 -1.07 -13.60 -20.61
N LYS A 269 -1.43 -14.38 -21.60
CA LYS A 269 -2.31 -15.54 -21.48
C LYS A 269 -1.51 -16.82 -21.65
N LEU A 270 -1.44 -17.62 -20.61
CA LEU A 270 -0.93 -18.99 -20.69
C LEU A 270 -2.03 -19.88 -21.27
N LYS A 271 -1.69 -20.62 -22.29
CA LYS A 271 -2.59 -21.58 -22.94
C LYS A 271 -2.08 -23.00 -22.72
N GLN A 272 -2.97 -23.88 -22.33
CA GLN A 272 -2.77 -25.32 -22.35
C GLN A 272 -3.71 -25.86 -23.43
N ASP A 273 -3.15 -26.37 -24.49
CA ASP A 273 -3.95 -27.00 -25.56
C ASP A 273 -4.01 -28.50 -25.36
N ASN A 274 -5.19 -29.03 -25.10
CA ASN A 274 -5.41 -30.45 -24.90
C ASN A 274 -5.24 -31.26 -26.22
N THR A 275 -5.35 -30.59 -27.37
CA THR A 275 -5.17 -31.21 -28.70
C THR A 275 -3.69 -31.42 -29.00
N PHE A 276 -2.84 -30.46 -28.65
CA PHE A 276 -1.41 -30.47 -28.86
C PHE A 276 -0.61 -30.66 -27.57
N GLY A 277 -1.22 -30.54 -26.39
CA GLY A 277 -0.56 -30.63 -25.09
C GLY A 277 -0.03 -32.00 -24.71
N LYS A 278 -0.37 -33.05 -25.50
CA LYS A 278 0.26 -34.36 -25.41
C LYS A 278 1.50 -34.49 -26.30
N LEU A 279 1.78 -33.46 -27.13
CA LEU A 279 3.01 -33.47 -27.92
C LEU A 279 4.18 -33.05 -27.03
N ASN A 280 5.11 -33.97 -26.85
CA ASN A 280 6.37 -33.64 -26.20
C ASN A 280 7.15 -32.68 -27.12
N TYR A 281 7.50 -31.51 -26.59
CA TYR A 281 8.30 -30.54 -27.33
C TYR A 281 9.59 -31.16 -27.89
N ASP A 282 10.25 -32.02 -27.14
CA ASP A 282 11.49 -32.67 -27.56
C ASP A 282 11.31 -33.52 -28.84
N ASN A 283 10.12 -34.09 -29.06
CA ASN A 283 9.80 -34.84 -30.25
C ASN A 283 9.52 -33.99 -31.47
N ILE A 284 9.10 -32.76 -31.29
CA ILE A 284 8.66 -31.83 -32.37
C ILE A 284 9.58 -30.63 -32.59
N LYS A 285 10.54 -30.38 -31.70
CA LYS A 285 11.46 -29.21 -31.79
C LYS A 285 12.25 -29.15 -33.09
N ASN A 286 12.50 -30.30 -33.72
CA ASN A 286 13.22 -30.40 -35.00
C ASN A 286 12.28 -30.33 -36.22
N ASN A 287 10.97 -30.11 -36.02
CA ASN A 287 9.99 -29.93 -37.09
C ASN A 287 9.43 -28.50 -37.08
N PRO A 288 10.10 -27.54 -37.75
CA PRO A 288 9.71 -26.14 -37.71
C PRO A 288 8.32 -25.88 -38.33
N ASP A 289 7.92 -26.65 -39.34
CA ASP A 289 6.63 -26.47 -39.98
C ASP A 289 5.48 -26.90 -39.08
N LEU A 290 5.64 -27.98 -38.34
CA LEU A 290 4.68 -28.42 -37.37
C LEU A 290 4.56 -27.38 -36.20
N LEU A 291 5.67 -26.85 -35.73
CA LEU A 291 5.66 -25.82 -34.70
C LEU A 291 4.95 -24.54 -35.16
N ARG A 292 5.18 -24.11 -36.39
CA ARG A 292 4.46 -22.96 -36.99
C ARG A 292 2.97 -23.25 -37.16
N ALA A 293 2.60 -24.45 -37.58
CA ALA A 293 1.20 -24.85 -37.69
C ALA A 293 0.50 -24.83 -36.33
N ILE A 294 1.15 -25.37 -35.28
CA ILE A 294 0.67 -25.32 -33.89
C ILE A 294 0.51 -23.86 -33.43
N ALA A 295 1.49 -23.00 -33.63
CA ALA A 295 1.44 -21.60 -33.28
C ALA A 295 0.25 -20.90 -33.91
N LYS A 296 -0.02 -21.15 -35.20
CA LYS A 296 -1.15 -20.60 -35.96
C LYS A 296 -2.48 -21.11 -35.40
N ALA A 297 -2.61 -22.43 -35.20
CA ALA A 297 -3.83 -23.07 -34.71
C ALA A 297 -4.21 -22.61 -33.30
N THR A 298 -3.21 -22.40 -32.42
CA THR A 298 -3.41 -21.95 -31.05
C THR A 298 -3.37 -20.44 -30.89
N ASN A 299 -3.10 -19.68 -31.94
CA ASN A 299 -2.84 -18.23 -31.89
C ASN A 299 -1.82 -17.89 -30.81
N SER A 300 -0.67 -18.57 -30.84
CA SER A 300 0.38 -18.41 -29.83
C SER A 300 1.53 -17.56 -30.35
N ASN A 301 1.97 -16.59 -29.53
CA ASN A 301 3.12 -15.74 -29.81
C ASN A 301 4.43 -16.40 -29.35
N TYR A 302 4.34 -17.22 -28.29
CA TYR A 302 5.47 -17.86 -27.67
C TYR A 302 5.13 -19.29 -27.26
N PHE A 303 6.17 -20.13 -27.17
CA PHE A 303 6.15 -21.44 -26.55
C PHE A 303 6.93 -21.40 -25.24
N PHE A 304 6.44 -22.07 -24.24
CA PHE A 304 7.10 -22.26 -22.96
C PHE A 304 7.30 -23.73 -22.68
N VAL A 305 8.53 -24.11 -22.37
CA VAL A 305 8.94 -25.49 -22.03
C VAL A 305 9.72 -25.41 -20.73
N ALA A 306 9.42 -26.30 -19.79
CA ALA A 306 10.16 -26.37 -18.51
C ALA A 306 10.27 -27.80 -18.00
N SER A 307 11.29 -28.05 -17.19
CA SER A 307 11.48 -29.31 -16.46
C SER A 307 12.24 -29.04 -15.15
N ILE A 308 11.97 -29.84 -14.16
CA ILE A 308 12.69 -29.85 -12.88
C ILE A 308 13.51 -31.12 -12.74
N SER A 309 14.76 -30.96 -12.32
CA SER A 309 15.71 -32.10 -12.13
C SER A 309 16.53 -31.92 -10.85
N ASN A 310 17.31 -32.92 -10.49
CA ASN A 310 18.27 -32.91 -9.39
C ASN A 310 17.65 -32.54 -8.04
N LYS A 311 16.44 -33.01 -7.76
CA LYS A 311 15.77 -32.81 -6.46
C LYS A 311 16.59 -33.43 -5.35
N GLN A 312 16.84 -32.67 -4.30
CA GLN A 312 17.57 -33.14 -3.12
C GLN A 312 16.90 -32.60 -1.85
N ILE A 313 16.86 -33.43 -0.83
CA ILE A 313 16.47 -33.09 0.52
C ILE A 313 17.67 -33.35 1.41
N PHE A 314 18.13 -32.35 2.10
CA PHE A 314 19.24 -32.47 3.04
C PHE A 314 18.73 -32.17 4.46
N SER A 315 18.83 -33.18 5.34
CA SER A 315 18.40 -33.09 6.74
C SER A 315 19.38 -33.87 7.62
N PRO A 316 20.55 -33.31 7.92
CA PRO A 316 21.55 -33.95 8.74
C PRO A 316 21.07 -34.07 10.21
N LYS A 317 21.69 -34.99 10.97
CA LYS A 317 21.45 -35.02 12.41
C LYS A 317 21.84 -33.71 13.07
N PRO A 318 21.06 -33.23 14.07
CA PRO A 318 21.41 -32.04 14.81
C PRO A 318 22.79 -32.13 15.45
N GLN A 319 23.53 -31.02 15.39
CA GLN A 319 24.77 -30.87 16.16
C GLN A 319 24.41 -30.46 17.57
N VAL A 320 24.82 -31.22 18.54
CA VAL A 320 24.54 -30.97 19.97
C VAL A 320 25.85 -30.70 20.69
N SER A 321 25.96 -29.57 21.36
CA SER A 321 27.10 -29.23 22.22
C SER A 321 26.56 -28.92 23.62
N GLN A 322 27.16 -29.57 24.63
CA GLN A 322 26.77 -29.40 26.01
C GLN A 322 27.60 -28.31 26.68
N PHE A 323 26.92 -27.44 27.41
CA PHE A 323 27.49 -26.34 28.17
C PHE A 323 26.87 -26.27 29.57
N ASN A 324 27.47 -25.47 30.48
CA ASN A 324 26.91 -25.15 31.77
C ASN A 324 26.43 -23.69 31.81
N ALA A 325 25.23 -23.50 32.29
CA ALA A 325 24.74 -22.22 32.78
C ALA A 325 24.89 -22.22 34.32
N TYR A 326 25.01 -21.07 34.92
CA TYR A 326 25.15 -20.91 36.36
C TYR A 326 23.89 -20.27 36.97
N GLN A 327 23.14 -21.05 37.75
CA GLN A 327 21.92 -20.58 38.40
C GLN A 327 22.27 -19.81 39.67
N GLU A 328 21.78 -18.60 39.78
CA GLU A 328 21.83 -17.80 41.03
C GLU A 328 20.81 -18.33 42.05
N ILE A 329 21.31 -18.75 43.20
CA ILE A 329 20.52 -19.21 44.35
C ILE A 329 20.84 -18.33 45.56
N VAL A 330 19.83 -17.64 46.09
CA VAL A 330 19.97 -16.85 47.33
C VAL A 330 19.57 -17.74 48.51
N LYS A 331 20.52 -18.03 49.40
CA LYS A 331 20.31 -18.79 50.64
C LYS A 331 20.34 -17.84 51.83
N LYS A 332 19.44 -18.04 52.81
CA LYS A 332 19.41 -17.34 54.08
C LYS A 332 20.02 -18.22 55.16
N VAL A 333 21.06 -17.74 55.83
CA VAL A 333 21.70 -18.41 57.00
C VAL A 333 21.69 -17.41 58.15
N GLY A 334 20.85 -17.65 59.13
CA GLY A 334 20.55 -16.68 60.20
C GLY A 334 19.86 -15.45 59.64
N GLU A 335 20.43 -14.25 59.85
CA GLU A 335 19.94 -12.98 59.32
C GLU A 335 20.63 -12.55 58.01
N THR A 336 21.63 -13.32 57.57
CA THR A 336 22.45 -12.95 56.38
C THR A 336 22.03 -13.72 55.15
N PHE A 337 22.03 -13.05 54.01
CA PHE A 337 21.78 -13.67 52.69
C PHE A 337 23.09 -13.92 51.96
N PHE A 338 23.27 -15.12 51.44
CA PHE A 338 24.41 -15.52 50.60
C PHE A 338 23.91 -15.89 49.21
N THR A 339 24.63 -15.43 48.19
CA THR A 339 24.37 -15.83 46.83
C THR A 339 25.36 -16.95 46.42
N GLU A 340 24.80 -18.06 46.01
CA GLU A 340 25.54 -19.22 45.48
C GLU A 340 25.19 -19.39 44.02
N TYR A 341 26.15 -19.82 43.22
CA TYR A 341 25.94 -20.12 41.79
C TYR A 341 26.15 -21.60 41.53
N VAL A 342 25.10 -22.27 41.08
CA VAL A 342 25.10 -23.72 40.83
C VAL A 342 25.11 -23.99 39.34
N ALA A 343 26.06 -24.82 38.89
CA ALA A 343 26.14 -25.22 37.48
C ALA A 343 24.92 -26.07 37.05
N VAL A 344 24.28 -25.67 35.99
CA VAL A 344 23.12 -26.35 35.41
C VAL A 344 23.43 -26.63 33.92
N PRO A 345 23.53 -27.93 33.55
CA PRO A 345 23.88 -28.27 32.18
C PRO A 345 22.72 -27.98 31.18
N TYR A 346 23.09 -27.52 30.02
CA TYR A 346 22.18 -27.31 28.89
C TYR A 346 22.87 -27.74 27.57
N ASN A 347 22.06 -28.11 26.61
CA ASN A 347 22.50 -28.34 25.23
C ASN A 347 22.27 -27.08 24.37
N ASN A 348 23.26 -26.70 23.61
CA ASN A 348 23.11 -25.85 22.43
C ASN A 348 22.95 -26.78 21.23
N VAL A 349 21.84 -26.67 20.54
CA VAL A 349 21.47 -27.52 19.40
C VAL A 349 21.43 -26.69 18.14
N LYS A 350 22.21 -27.08 17.13
CA LYS A 350 22.17 -26.50 15.79
C LYS A 350 21.59 -27.52 14.83
N THR A 351 20.57 -27.13 14.10
CA THR A 351 19.90 -27.99 13.13
C THR A 351 19.74 -27.26 11.82
N GLN A 352 19.85 -28.00 10.74
CA GLN A 352 19.74 -27.50 9.37
C GLN A 352 18.86 -28.41 8.55
N LYS A 353 18.09 -27.85 7.66
CA LYS A 353 17.33 -28.58 6.65
C LYS A 353 17.30 -27.78 5.36
N SER A 354 17.41 -28.45 4.22
CA SER A 354 17.26 -27.80 2.93
C SER A 354 16.52 -28.66 1.92
N PHE A 355 15.85 -27.99 1.01
CA PHE A 355 15.22 -28.54 -0.18
C PHE A 355 15.78 -27.84 -1.41
N SER A 356 16.25 -28.59 -2.41
CA SER A 356 16.82 -28.01 -3.62
C SER A 356 16.47 -28.82 -4.87
N PHE A 357 16.47 -28.10 -6.00
CA PHE A 357 16.35 -28.68 -7.35
C PHE A 357 16.90 -27.71 -8.40
N SER A 358 16.99 -28.17 -9.65
CA SER A 358 17.31 -27.34 -10.81
C SER A 358 16.07 -27.18 -11.68
N LEU A 359 15.66 -25.92 -11.98
CA LEU A 359 14.63 -25.58 -12.94
C LEU A 359 15.29 -25.20 -14.27
N SER A 360 15.05 -26.01 -15.31
CA SER A 360 15.41 -25.66 -16.69
C SER A 360 14.18 -25.22 -17.44
N TYR A 361 14.23 -24.05 -18.11
CA TYR A 361 13.13 -23.59 -18.95
C TYR A 361 13.57 -22.78 -20.15
N GLN A 362 12.73 -22.78 -21.19
CA GLN A 362 12.92 -22.02 -22.40
C GLN A 362 11.64 -21.27 -22.77
N ILE A 363 11.81 -20.05 -23.26
CA ILE A 363 10.75 -19.28 -23.94
C ILE A 363 11.20 -19.08 -25.40
N ILE A 364 10.37 -19.54 -26.32
CA ILE A 364 10.68 -19.61 -27.74
C ILE A 364 9.67 -18.73 -28.47
N GLN A 365 10.14 -17.83 -29.32
CA GLN A 365 9.28 -17.02 -30.16
C GLN A 365 8.68 -17.87 -31.28
N ALA A 366 7.35 -17.94 -31.35
CA ALA A 366 6.66 -18.84 -32.27
C ALA A 366 6.83 -18.46 -33.75
N GLN A 367 7.09 -17.20 -34.05
CA GLN A 367 7.24 -16.70 -35.44
C GLN A 367 8.50 -17.21 -36.12
N ASN A 368 9.64 -17.15 -35.45
CA ASN A 368 10.97 -17.50 -35.97
C ASN A 368 11.61 -18.72 -35.31
N LEU A 369 10.94 -19.25 -34.30
CA LEU A 369 11.39 -20.42 -33.51
C LEU A 369 12.72 -20.19 -32.76
N GLN A 370 13.09 -18.94 -32.51
CA GLN A 370 14.27 -18.61 -31.74
C GLN A 370 13.97 -18.67 -30.24
N SER A 371 14.85 -19.30 -29.49
CA SER A 371 14.81 -19.23 -28.03
C SER A 371 15.27 -17.85 -27.57
N ILE A 372 14.35 -17.09 -26.99
CA ILE A 372 14.64 -15.75 -26.44
C ILE A 372 15.06 -15.80 -24.98
N ILE A 373 14.68 -16.86 -24.28
CA ILE A 373 15.11 -17.15 -22.90
C ILE A 373 15.43 -18.64 -22.84
N ASN A 374 16.61 -18.96 -22.34
CA ASN A 374 17.05 -20.33 -22.03
C ASN A 374 17.80 -20.28 -20.70
N GLN A 375 17.21 -20.82 -19.65
CA GLN A 375 17.70 -20.71 -18.29
C GLN A 375 17.75 -22.08 -17.61
N ASN A 376 18.80 -22.26 -16.80
CA ASN A 376 18.90 -23.37 -15.86
C ASN A 376 19.22 -22.76 -14.48
N ILE A 377 18.25 -22.80 -13.58
CA ILE A 377 18.28 -22.06 -12.32
C ILE A 377 18.33 -23.06 -11.16
N PRO A 378 19.38 -23.04 -10.32
CA PRO A 378 19.36 -23.75 -9.07
C PRO A 378 18.41 -23.05 -8.09
N VAL A 379 17.50 -23.80 -7.50
CA VAL A 379 16.57 -23.37 -6.47
C VAL A 379 16.92 -24.10 -5.18
N GLN A 380 17.12 -23.36 -4.11
CA GLN A 380 17.42 -23.93 -2.81
C GLN A 380 16.79 -23.10 -1.70
N ILE A 381 16.05 -23.77 -0.83
CA ILE A 381 15.51 -23.22 0.41
C ILE A 381 16.26 -23.87 1.57
N ASN A 382 16.77 -23.04 2.46
CA ASN A 382 17.48 -23.47 3.66
C ASN A 382 16.72 -23.01 4.90
N GLU A 383 16.63 -23.88 5.89
CA GLU A 383 16.21 -23.54 7.23
C GLU A 383 17.31 -23.94 8.22
N ASN A 384 17.81 -22.96 8.97
CA ASN A 384 18.78 -23.17 10.03
C ASN A 384 18.16 -22.72 11.34
N LYS A 385 18.29 -23.55 12.38
CA LYS A 385 17.87 -23.17 13.73
C LYS A 385 18.98 -23.46 14.72
N GLU A 386 19.07 -22.58 15.68
CA GLU A 386 19.91 -22.74 16.86
C GLU A 386 19.05 -22.46 18.08
N TYR A 387 19.07 -23.37 19.05
CA TYR A 387 18.34 -23.20 20.30
C TYR A 387 19.09 -23.84 21.46
N ASN A 388 18.77 -23.39 22.67
CA ASN A 388 19.25 -23.97 23.91
C ASN A 388 18.14 -24.75 24.60
N GLU A 389 18.50 -25.87 25.26
CA GLU A 389 17.60 -26.64 26.09
C GLU A 389 18.29 -27.13 27.37
N PHE A 390 17.69 -26.88 28.52
CA PHE A 390 18.19 -27.44 29.75
C PHE A 390 17.98 -28.97 29.79
N LEU A 391 18.96 -29.70 30.32
CA LEU A 391 18.87 -31.17 30.47
C LEU A 391 17.86 -31.55 31.57
N SER A 392 17.55 -30.65 32.48
CA SER A 392 16.54 -30.79 33.53
C SER A 392 15.63 -29.58 33.53
N LYS A 393 14.39 -29.72 34.05
CA LYS A 393 13.46 -28.60 34.14
C LYS A 393 14.07 -27.47 34.99
N PRO A 394 14.17 -26.25 34.46
CA PRO A 394 14.71 -25.12 35.18
C PRO A 394 13.83 -24.79 36.41
N THR A 395 14.47 -24.51 37.54
CA THR A 395 13.81 -24.23 38.83
C THR A 395 13.61 -22.74 39.09
N ALA A 396 14.17 -21.88 38.25
CA ALA A 396 14.09 -20.42 38.37
C ALA A 396 13.82 -19.76 37.01
N ASP A 397 13.51 -18.44 37.04
CA ASP A 397 13.40 -17.60 35.84
C ASP A 397 14.75 -17.61 35.09
N ILE A 398 14.72 -17.67 33.77
CA ILE A 398 15.91 -17.65 32.90
C ILE A 398 16.84 -16.47 33.18
N LYS A 399 16.33 -15.36 33.73
CA LYS A 399 17.11 -14.18 34.13
C LYS A 399 18.08 -14.46 35.28
N LYS A 400 17.87 -15.54 36.03
CA LYS A 400 18.73 -15.98 37.11
C LYS A 400 19.78 -17.03 36.70
N TYR A 401 19.93 -17.25 35.37
CA TYR A 401 20.93 -18.14 34.82
C TYR A 401 21.95 -17.31 34.04
N TYR A 402 23.23 -17.63 34.21
CA TYR A 402 24.35 -16.92 33.60
C TYR A 402 25.15 -17.86 32.71
N PRO A 403 25.49 -17.47 31.47
CA PRO A 403 26.28 -18.34 30.59
C PRO A 403 27.73 -18.49 31.11
N TYR A 404 28.34 -19.62 30.80
CA TYR A 404 29.77 -19.83 31.04
C TYR A 404 30.61 -18.78 30.30
N ASN A 405 31.59 -18.21 31.01
CA ASN A 405 32.55 -17.30 30.41
C ASN A 405 33.96 -17.59 30.99
N PRO A 406 34.87 -18.18 30.21
CA PRO A 406 36.21 -18.55 30.69
C PRO A 406 37.12 -17.35 30.97
N ALA A 407 36.76 -16.14 30.49
CA ALA A 407 37.55 -14.93 30.67
C ALA A 407 37.40 -14.29 32.07
N VAL A 408 36.51 -14.81 32.92
CA VAL A 408 36.25 -14.24 34.25
C VAL A 408 36.35 -15.32 35.34
N THR A 409 36.59 -14.87 36.59
CA THR A 409 36.63 -15.75 37.75
C THR A 409 35.59 -15.26 38.78
N PRO A 410 34.63 -16.10 39.18
CA PRO A 410 34.34 -17.48 38.70
C PRO A 410 33.97 -17.53 37.20
N PRO A 411 34.08 -18.69 36.52
CA PRO A 411 34.00 -18.81 35.05
C PRO A 411 32.56 -18.66 34.52
N PHE A 412 31.87 -17.62 34.92
CA PHE A 412 30.56 -17.22 34.41
C PHE A 412 30.45 -15.69 34.48
N SER A 413 29.74 -15.13 33.50
CA SER A 413 29.46 -13.71 33.48
C SER A 413 28.27 -13.41 34.36
N GLN A 414 28.33 -12.35 35.21
CA GLN A 414 27.14 -11.80 35.86
C GLN A 414 26.19 -11.10 34.90
N TYR A 415 26.61 -10.97 33.64
CA TYR A 415 25.78 -10.46 32.54
C TYR A 415 25.06 -11.62 31.85
N ASN A 416 23.73 -11.52 31.77
CA ASN A 416 22.87 -12.47 31.10
C ASN A 416 22.39 -11.86 29.74
N PRO A 417 23.11 -12.13 28.63
CA PRO A 417 22.78 -11.54 27.32
C PRO A 417 21.38 -11.95 26.84
N LYS A 418 20.62 -10.98 26.34
CA LYS A 418 19.30 -11.26 25.77
C LYS A 418 19.36 -12.32 24.67
N ALA A 419 20.33 -12.22 23.75
CA ALA A 419 20.49 -13.17 22.65
C ALA A 419 20.68 -14.62 23.13
N TRP A 420 21.45 -14.84 24.21
CA TRP A 420 21.63 -16.17 24.82
C TRP A 420 20.34 -16.69 25.45
N ARG A 421 19.58 -15.83 26.14
CA ARG A 421 18.28 -16.20 26.76
C ARG A 421 17.24 -16.55 25.69
N ASP A 422 17.17 -15.77 24.63
CA ASP A 422 16.19 -15.94 23.57
C ASP A 422 16.30 -17.31 22.91
N LEU A 423 17.50 -17.90 22.88
CA LEU A 423 17.72 -19.26 22.34
C LEU A 423 16.97 -20.35 23.12
N PHE A 424 16.61 -20.15 24.40
CA PHE A 424 15.79 -21.10 25.15
C PHE A 424 14.30 -21.06 24.79
N PHE A 425 13.88 -20.05 24.03
CA PHE A 425 12.49 -19.85 23.60
C PHE A 425 12.29 -20.03 22.09
N VAL A 426 13.35 -20.37 21.37
CA VAL A 426 13.24 -20.68 19.93
C VAL A 426 12.42 -21.95 19.74
N SER A 427 11.48 -21.92 18.79
CA SER A 427 10.74 -23.12 18.41
C SER A 427 11.69 -24.17 17.85
N LYS A 428 11.61 -25.39 18.37
CA LYS A 428 12.44 -26.54 17.96
C LYS A 428 11.95 -27.19 16.66
N GLU A 429 10.69 -26.93 16.29
CA GLU A 429 10.09 -27.55 15.10
C GLU A 429 10.69 -26.97 13.83
N MET A 430 11.22 -27.83 12.98
CA MET A 430 11.67 -27.51 11.63
C MET A 430 10.49 -27.57 10.65
N LYS A 431 10.56 -26.79 9.59
CA LYS A 431 9.61 -26.91 8.48
C LYS A 431 9.55 -28.34 7.94
N SER A 432 8.36 -28.76 7.56
CA SER A 432 8.20 -30.05 6.87
C SER A 432 8.84 -30.02 5.48
N ASP A 433 9.13 -31.19 4.91
CA ASP A 433 9.61 -31.29 3.52
C ASP A 433 8.64 -30.66 2.54
N GLN A 434 7.33 -30.77 2.81
CA GLN A 434 6.29 -30.16 1.99
C GLN A 434 6.37 -28.62 2.04
N GLN A 435 6.55 -28.03 3.22
CA GLN A 435 6.66 -26.57 3.35
C GLN A 435 7.89 -26.02 2.62
N LEU A 436 9.05 -26.68 2.74
CA LEU A 436 10.26 -26.30 2.00
C LEU A 436 10.10 -26.47 0.48
N LYS A 437 9.43 -27.56 0.06
CA LYS A 437 9.08 -27.81 -1.34
C LYS A 437 8.20 -26.69 -1.90
N ASP A 438 7.15 -26.32 -1.18
CA ASP A 438 6.21 -25.27 -1.61
C ASP A 438 6.92 -23.92 -1.74
N GLU A 439 7.78 -23.56 -0.79
CA GLU A 439 8.59 -22.33 -0.87
C GLU A 439 9.54 -22.36 -2.07
N ALA A 440 10.19 -23.49 -2.34
CA ALA A 440 11.07 -23.64 -3.48
C ALA A 440 10.32 -23.55 -4.82
N LEU A 441 9.15 -24.16 -4.92
CA LEU A 441 8.28 -24.02 -6.11
C LEU A 441 7.81 -22.58 -6.31
N GLN A 442 7.44 -21.86 -5.24
CA GLN A 442 7.08 -20.45 -5.34
C GLN A 442 8.26 -19.57 -5.79
N GLN A 443 9.47 -19.85 -5.33
CA GLN A 443 10.67 -19.16 -5.80
C GLN A 443 10.89 -19.42 -7.30
N ALA A 444 10.78 -20.66 -7.76
CA ALA A 444 10.88 -21.03 -9.16
C ALA A 444 9.83 -20.35 -10.03
N LEU A 445 8.57 -20.34 -9.60
CA LEU A 445 7.46 -19.65 -10.28
C LEU A 445 7.69 -18.14 -10.39
N ASN A 446 8.21 -17.51 -9.35
CA ASN A 446 8.52 -16.08 -9.39
C ASN A 446 9.60 -15.74 -10.41
N GLN A 447 10.62 -16.59 -10.58
CA GLN A 447 11.64 -16.44 -11.62
C GLN A 447 11.03 -16.51 -13.02
N VAL A 448 10.18 -17.51 -13.26
CA VAL A 448 9.48 -17.66 -14.56
C VAL A 448 8.55 -16.50 -14.83
N ARG A 449 7.82 -16.01 -13.83
CA ARG A 449 6.96 -14.83 -13.95
C ARG A 449 7.74 -13.58 -14.32
N GLN A 450 8.91 -13.36 -13.73
CA GLN A 450 9.79 -12.26 -14.13
C GLN A 450 10.22 -12.36 -15.60
N SER A 451 10.54 -13.56 -16.06
CA SER A 451 10.86 -13.81 -17.48
C SER A 451 9.66 -13.51 -18.39
N PHE A 452 8.45 -13.92 -18.00
CA PHE A 452 7.25 -13.59 -18.74
C PHE A 452 6.96 -12.09 -18.82
N GLN A 453 7.28 -11.34 -17.78
CA GLN A 453 7.12 -9.88 -17.79
C GLN A 453 7.98 -9.18 -18.83
N THR A 454 9.09 -9.78 -19.23
CA THR A 454 9.94 -9.22 -20.32
C THR A 454 9.29 -9.31 -21.71
N LEU A 455 8.30 -10.22 -21.89
CA LEU A 455 7.61 -10.41 -23.17
C LEU A 455 6.59 -9.31 -23.49
N ILE A 456 6.21 -8.53 -22.49
CA ILE A 456 5.18 -7.49 -22.59
C ILE A 456 5.75 -6.08 -22.46
N LYS A 457 7.05 -5.97 -22.35
CA LYS A 457 7.78 -4.70 -22.49
C LYS A 457 8.07 -4.42 -23.94
#